data_7c1614c8517f34bac2fd8ea90cae02dc
#
_entry.id   7c1614c8517f34bac2fd8ea90cae02dc
#
_cell.length_a   1.000
_cell.length_b   1.000
_cell.length_c   1.000
_cell.angle_alpha   90.00
_cell.angle_beta   90.00
_cell.angle_gamma   90.00
#
_symmetry.space_group_name_H-M   'P 1'
#
loop_
_entity.id
_entity.type
_entity.pdbx_description
1 polymer ?
#
loop_
_entity_poly.entity_id
_entity_poly.type
_entity_poly.pdbx_seq_one_letter_code
_entity_poly.pdbx_strand_id
1 'polypeptide(L)'
;MKDYIVRATAANGQVRAFAATTKDVVETAKKDHNMSPIATVALGRLLTGGAMMGTMMKNDTDVLTIQIKGNGPLGAMTVTAEPDGHVKGCVANPQAMLPLKDGHMDIAGAVGIGVLSVIKDIGLREPYVGDTILITSEIADDLTYYFATSEQVPSSVGLGVLMNKDNTVREAGGFIIQLMPNASDEFIDQLENRIKEIKSVTEMLEHGMTPEEILEHIFEGMDLQILDTIPTEFYCNCSKERVSAAVISVGKQELQKMIDDGEPIEVNCHFCNSHYKFSIDELKDMLEKAK
;
A
#
# COMPACT_ATOMS: atom_id res chain seq x y z
N MET A 1 8.29 -1.42 18.60
CA MET A 1 7.67 -2.73 18.29
C MET A 1 7.79 -2.87 16.77
N LYS A 2 8.11 -4.03 16.22
CA LYS A 2 8.15 -4.19 14.76
C LYS A 2 6.71 -4.15 14.22
N ASP A 3 6.56 -3.69 12.99
CA ASP A 3 5.26 -3.63 12.33
C ASP A 3 4.70 -5.05 12.06
N TYR A 4 3.39 -5.20 12.17
CA TYR A 4 2.70 -6.46 11.93
C TYR A 4 1.22 -6.26 11.61
N ILE A 5 0.62 -7.30 11.06
CA ILE A 5 -0.80 -7.39 10.68
C ILE A 5 -1.43 -8.49 11.52
N VAL A 6 -2.59 -8.21 12.09
CA VAL A 6 -3.43 -9.19 12.79
C VAL A 6 -4.60 -9.55 11.90
N ARG A 7 -4.90 -10.84 11.77
CA ARG A 7 -6.12 -11.35 11.14
C ARG A 7 -7.06 -11.90 12.20
N ALA A 8 -8.34 -11.57 12.07
CA ALA A 8 -9.35 -11.96 13.02
C ALA A 8 -10.70 -12.25 12.35
N THR A 9 -11.56 -12.91 13.11
CA THR A 9 -13.01 -13.05 12.84
C THR A 9 -13.81 -12.65 14.07
N ALA A 10 -15.06 -12.26 13.88
CA ALA A 10 -15.96 -12.01 15.01
C ALA A 10 -17.38 -12.51 14.69
N ALA A 11 -18.24 -12.51 15.71
CA ALA A 11 -19.64 -12.89 15.61
C ALA A 11 -19.86 -14.26 14.92
N ASN A 12 -19.14 -15.29 15.38
CA ASN A 12 -19.19 -16.64 14.80
C ASN A 12 -18.90 -16.68 13.29
N GLY A 13 -17.93 -15.89 12.83
CA GLY A 13 -17.50 -15.86 11.43
C GLY A 13 -18.42 -15.05 10.51
N GLN A 14 -19.26 -14.17 11.02
CA GLN A 14 -20.06 -13.25 10.20
C GLN A 14 -19.23 -12.09 9.62
N VAL A 15 -18.03 -11.87 10.16
CA VAL A 15 -17.11 -10.82 9.74
C VAL A 15 -15.67 -11.34 9.80
N ARG A 16 -14.84 -10.90 8.87
CA ARG A 16 -13.39 -11.00 8.95
C ARG A 16 -12.80 -9.61 9.09
N ALA A 17 -11.71 -9.51 9.83
CA ALA A 17 -11.05 -8.25 10.10
C ALA A 17 -9.54 -8.37 10.03
N PHE A 18 -8.90 -7.28 9.65
CA PHE A 18 -7.46 -7.08 9.61
C PHE A 18 -7.16 -5.79 10.32
N ALA A 19 -6.11 -5.76 11.13
CA ALA A 19 -5.56 -4.52 11.66
C ALA A 19 -4.04 -4.57 11.61
N ALA A 20 -3.41 -3.42 11.43
CA ALA A 20 -1.97 -3.34 11.27
C ALA A 20 -1.36 -2.08 11.91
N THR A 21 -0.13 -2.23 12.41
CA THR A 21 0.82 -1.13 12.55
C THR A 21 1.79 -1.15 11.38
N THR A 22 2.13 0.02 10.83
CA THR A 22 2.99 0.17 9.64
C THR A 22 3.93 1.36 9.73
N LYS A 23 4.31 1.75 10.94
CA LYS A 23 5.17 2.90 11.21
C LYS A 23 6.54 2.77 10.54
N ASP A 24 7.20 1.64 10.72
CA ASP A 24 8.52 1.37 10.17
C ASP A 24 8.47 1.21 8.65
N VAL A 25 7.39 0.60 8.11
CA VAL A 25 7.11 0.50 6.68
C VAL A 25 7.05 1.89 6.04
N VAL A 26 6.25 2.78 6.62
CA VAL A 26 6.03 4.13 6.08
C VAL A 26 7.28 5.00 6.25
N GLU A 27 7.98 4.90 7.38
CA GLU A 27 9.22 5.65 7.62
C GLU A 27 10.34 5.19 6.65
N THR A 28 10.41 3.88 6.32
CA THR A 28 11.35 3.35 5.33
C THR A 28 11.06 3.92 3.95
N ALA A 29 9.81 3.83 3.49
CA ALA A 29 9.38 4.41 2.20
C ALA A 29 9.69 5.91 2.13
N LYS A 30 9.40 6.64 3.22
CA LYS A 30 9.69 8.07 3.32
C LYS A 30 11.17 8.38 3.15
N LYS A 31 12.05 7.62 3.81
CA LYS A 31 13.51 7.80 3.71
C LYS A 31 14.03 7.49 2.32
N ASP A 32 13.61 6.37 1.75
CA ASP A 32 14.07 5.91 0.44
C ASP A 32 13.74 6.92 -0.67
N HIS A 33 12.59 7.57 -0.59
CA HIS A 33 12.11 8.53 -1.58
C HIS A 33 12.23 9.99 -1.14
N ASN A 34 12.79 10.26 0.07
CA ASN A 34 12.88 11.59 0.65
C ASN A 34 11.54 12.35 0.57
N MET A 35 10.45 11.72 1.04
CA MET A 35 9.10 12.23 0.82
C MET A 35 8.76 13.43 1.69
N SER A 36 7.97 14.34 1.12
CA SER A 36 7.28 15.41 1.85
C SER A 36 6.25 14.84 2.82
N PRO A 37 5.79 15.59 3.85
CA PRO A 37 4.77 15.12 4.78
C PRO A 37 3.50 14.61 4.07
N ILE A 38 2.98 15.35 3.11
CA ILE A 38 1.74 14.99 2.41
C ILE A 38 1.89 13.74 1.55
N ALA A 39 3.05 13.58 0.87
CA ALA A 39 3.36 12.37 0.12
C ALA A 39 3.53 11.16 1.04
N THR A 40 4.14 11.36 2.23
CA THR A 40 4.30 10.31 3.25
C THR A 40 2.95 9.84 3.78
N VAL A 41 2.02 10.75 4.07
CA VAL A 41 0.69 10.39 4.56
C VAL A 41 -0.10 9.65 3.47
N ALA A 42 -0.11 10.16 2.25
CA ALA A 42 -0.86 9.54 1.16
C ALA A 42 -0.32 8.14 0.80
N LEU A 43 0.98 8.02 0.52
CA LEU A 43 1.58 6.73 0.19
C LEU A 43 1.55 5.78 1.40
N GLY A 44 1.73 6.27 2.62
CA GLY A 44 1.67 5.48 3.85
C GLY A 44 0.31 4.85 4.09
N ARG A 45 -0.80 5.57 3.85
CA ARG A 45 -2.16 5.00 3.87
C ARG A 45 -2.29 3.88 2.83
N LEU A 46 -1.80 4.11 1.60
CA LEU A 46 -1.87 3.11 0.54
C LEU A 46 -1.01 1.87 0.84
N LEU A 47 0.19 2.05 1.42
CA LEU A 47 1.06 0.96 1.88
C LEU A 47 0.38 0.13 2.97
N THR A 48 -0.25 0.78 3.95
CA THR A 48 -0.99 0.11 5.03
C THR A 48 -2.15 -0.72 4.49
N GLY A 49 -2.98 -0.12 3.63
CA GLY A 49 -4.06 -0.84 2.95
C GLY A 49 -3.55 -2.00 2.11
N GLY A 50 -2.50 -1.76 1.33
CA GLY A 50 -1.85 -2.77 0.48
C GLY A 50 -1.26 -3.93 1.26
N ALA A 51 -0.58 -3.67 2.38
CA ALA A 51 -0.01 -4.71 3.25
C ALA A 51 -1.11 -5.65 3.77
N MET A 52 -2.20 -5.09 4.32
CA MET A 52 -3.34 -5.90 4.77
C MET A 52 -4.00 -6.67 3.61
N MET A 53 -4.21 -6.03 2.45
CA MET A 53 -4.80 -6.68 1.27
C MET A 53 -3.89 -7.77 0.68
N GLY A 54 -2.57 -7.61 0.75
CA GLY A 54 -1.61 -8.64 0.36
C GLY A 54 -1.81 -9.94 1.13
N THR A 55 -2.02 -9.85 2.44
CA THR A 55 -2.28 -11.04 3.28
C THR A 55 -3.62 -11.74 3.02
N MET A 56 -4.50 -11.14 2.20
CA MET A 56 -5.75 -11.77 1.74
C MET A 56 -5.53 -12.69 0.53
N MET A 57 -4.37 -12.63 -0.12
CA MET A 57 -4.01 -13.50 -1.22
C MET A 57 -3.82 -14.94 -0.70
N LYS A 58 -3.96 -15.94 -1.59
CA LYS A 58 -4.07 -17.34 -1.15
C LYS A 58 -2.77 -18.14 -1.27
N ASN A 59 -1.97 -17.83 -2.30
CA ASN A 59 -0.75 -18.58 -2.58
C ASN A 59 0.47 -17.70 -2.33
N ASP A 60 1.55 -18.26 -1.86
CA ASP A 60 2.81 -17.56 -1.53
C ASP A 60 3.43 -16.83 -2.74
N THR A 61 3.03 -17.19 -3.95
CA THR A 61 3.49 -16.57 -5.20
C THR A 61 2.57 -15.49 -5.74
N ASP A 62 1.41 -15.31 -5.12
CA ASP A 62 0.45 -14.29 -5.56
C ASP A 62 1.01 -12.89 -5.27
N VAL A 63 0.72 -11.94 -6.16
CA VAL A 63 1.16 -10.55 -6.02
C VAL A 63 -0.02 -9.61 -6.18
N LEU A 64 -0.21 -8.75 -5.20
CA LEU A 64 -1.18 -7.67 -5.27
C LEU A 64 -0.48 -6.38 -5.70
N THR A 65 -1.02 -5.66 -6.67
CA THR A 65 -0.59 -4.30 -7.00
C THR A 65 -1.78 -3.35 -6.94
N ILE A 66 -1.64 -2.26 -6.19
CA ILE A 66 -2.62 -1.18 -6.10
C ILE A 66 -2.03 0.06 -6.75
N GLN A 67 -2.75 0.64 -7.70
CA GLN A 67 -2.37 1.91 -8.33
C GLN A 67 -3.46 2.95 -8.12
N ILE A 68 -3.06 4.15 -7.74
CA ILE A 68 -3.89 5.35 -7.78
C ILE A 68 -3.29 6.29 -8.83
N LYS A 69 -4.10 6.63 -9.83
CA LYS A 69 -3.73 7.59 -10.88
C LYS A 69 -4.63 8.82 -10.74
N GLY A 70 -4.19 9.77 -9.94
CA GLY A 70 -4.88 11.03 -9.71
C GLY A 70 -4.28 12.18 -10.54
N ASN A 71 -5.06 13.24 -10.74
CA ASN A 71 -4.62 14.46 -11.42
C ASN A 71 -4.06 15.52 -10.45
N GLY A 72 -3.96 15.19 -9.17
CA GLY A 72 -3.36 16.07 -8.16
C GLY A 72 -1.83 16.09 -8.22
N PRO A 73 -1.18 16.96 -7.42
CA PRO A 73 0.27 17.17 -7.47
C PRO A 73 1.12 15.94 -7.07
N LEU A 74 0.57 14.94 -6.38
CA LEU A 74 1.27 13.67 -6.10
C LEU A 74 1.48 12.84 -7.36
N GLY A 75 0.60 12.97 -8.36
CA GLY A 75 0.58 12.10 -9.53
C GLY A 75 0.19 10.67 -9.17
N ALA A 76 0.79 9.70 -9.85
CA ALA A 76 0.50 8.30 -9.60
C ALA A 76 1.19 7.78 -8.32
N MET A 77 0.49 6.90 -7.60
CA MET A 77 1.04 6.09 -6.52
C MET A 77 0.87 4.62 -6.88
N THR A 78 1.88 3.81 -6.59
CA THR A 78 1.84 2.36 -6.81
C THR A 78 2.35 1.64 -5.59
N VAL A 79 1.60 0.65 -5.12
CA VAL A 79 1.98 -0.24 -4.02
C VAL A 79 1.88 -1.67 -4.50
N THR A 80 2.87 -2.48 -4.17
CA THR A 80 2.87 -3.93 -4.42
C THR A 80 3.04 -4.64 -3.08
N ALA A 81 2.21 -5.64 -2.84
CA ALA A 81 2.22 -6.42 -1.59
C ALA A 81 2.14 -7.92 -1.88
N GLU A 82 2.74 -8.70 -1.00
CA GLU A 82 2.84 -10.16 -1.06
C GLU A 82 2.11 -10.78 0.16
N PRO A 83 1.72 -12.06 0.12
CA PRO A 83 0.95 -12.71 1.20
C PRO A 83 1.68 -12.81 2.53
N ASP A 84 3.00 -12.77 2.51
CA ASP A 84 3.89 -12.89 3.67
C ASP A 84 4.06 -11.58 4.47
N GLY A 85 3.34 -10.51 4.05
CA GLY A 85 3.39 -9.20 4.68
C GLY A 85 4.46 -8.25 4.11
N HIS A 86 5.21 -8.67 3.11
CA HIS A 86 6.11 -7.78 2.38
C HIS A 86 5.32 -6.77 1.56
N VAL A 87 5.69 -5.50 1.65
CA VAL A 87 5.06 -4.42 0.90
C VAL A 87 6.11 -3.42 0.43
N LYS A 88 5.90 -2.84 -0.75
CA LYS A 88 6.72 -1.76 -1.31
C LYS A 88 5.84 -0.81 -2.11
N GLY A 89 6.26 0.44 -2.23
CA GLY A 89 5.49 1.42 -2.97
C GLY A 89 6.29 2.65 -3.33
N CYS A 90 5.77 3.40 -4.28
CA CYS A 90 6.34 4.67 -4.74
C CYS A 90 5.25 5.66 -5.14
N VAL A 91 5.63 6.92 -5.17
CA VAL A 91 4.79 8.04 -5.62
C VAL A 91 5.55 8.82 -6.71
N ALA A 92 4.84 9.26 -7.74
CA ALA A 92 5.45 9.93 -8.89
C ALA A 92 6.11 11.26 -8.50
N ASN A 93 5.50 12.02 -7.60
CA ASN A 93 6.09 13.25 -7.07
C ASN A 93 6.21 13.20 -5.54
N PRO A 94 7.34 12.67 -5.02
CA PRO A 94 7.55 12.53 -3.58
C PRO A 94 7.74 13.87 -2.86
N GLN A 95 8.01 14.95 -3.59
CA GLN A 95 8.22 16.30 -3.05
C GLN A 95 6.98 17.20 -3.17
N ALA A 96 5.81 16.63 -3.52
CA ALA A 96 4.57 17.38 -3.61
C ALA A 96 4.28 18.13 -2.30
N MET A 97 3.83 19.38 -2.42
CA MET A 97 3.47 20.22 -1.28
C MET A 97 2.14 20.90 -1.57
N LEU A 98 1.28 20.95 -0.56
CA LEU A 98 0.05 21.74 -0.58
C LEU A 98 -0.08 22.52 0.72
N PRO A 99 -0.73 23.69 0.70
CA PRO A 99 -1.13 24.36 1.94
C PRO A 99 -2.05 23.48 2.78
N LEU A 100 -2.02 23.68 4.08
CA LEU A 100 -3.01 23.05 4.96
C LEU A 100 -4.42 23.58 4.60
N LYS A 101 -5.39 22.67 4.62
CA LYS A 101 -6.81 22.98 4.49
C LYS A 101 -7.48 22.75 5.85
N ASP A 102 -8.08 23.77 6.39
CA ASP A 102 -8.73 23.75 7.73
C ASP A 102 -7.80 23.21 8.85
N GLY A 103 -6.49 23.50 8.74
CA GLY A 103 -5.47 23.04 9.70
C GLY A 103 -4.97 21.62 9.50
N HIS A 104 -5.44 20.89 8.49
CA HIS A 104 -5.08 19.51 8.16
C HIS A 104 -4.40 19.40 6.79
N MET A 105 -3.66 18.31 6.57
CA MET A 105 -3.12 18.00 5.25
C MET A 105 -4.26 17.66 4.29
N ASP A 106 -4.31 18.32 3.15
CA ASP A 106 -5.32 18.09 2.10
C ASP A 106 -4.91 16.90 1.20
N ILE A 107 -5.11 15.69 1.72
CA ILE A 107 -4.77 14.46 0.99
C ILE A 107 -5.62 14.33 -0.27
N ALA A 108 -6.90 14.61 -0.16
CA ALA A 108 -7.82 14.58 -1.30
C ALA A 108 -7.38 15.53 -2.43
N GLY A 109 -6.98 16.78 -2.08
CA GLY A 109 -6.44 17.72 -3.04
C GLY A 109 -5.08 17.29 -3.62
N ALA A 110 -4.25 16.61 -2.82
CA ALA A 110 -2.96 16.11 -3.27
C ALA A 110 -3.06 14.93 -4.25
N VAL A 111 -4.02 14.05 -4.06
CA VAL A 111 -4.34 12.92 -4.94
C VAL A 111 -5.14 13.40 -6.16
N GLY A 112 -6.16 14.21 -5.93
CA GLY A 112 -7.05 14.73 -6.98
C GLY A 112 -8.03 13.68 -7.51
N ILE A 113 -8.74 14.02 -8.57
CA ILE A 113 -9.68 13.13 -9.26
C ILE A 113 -8.90 12.09 -10.06
N GLY A 114 -9.34 10.83 -10.01
CA GLY A 114 -8.62 9.77 -10.71
C GLY A 114 -9.26 8.40 -10.61
N VAL A 115 -8.42 7.38 -10.80
CA VAL A 115 -8.80 5.96 -10.80
C VAL A 115 -7.92 5.20 -9.81
N LEU A 116 -8.55 4.32 -9.06
CA LEU A 116 -7.91 3.28 -8.27
C LEU A 116 -8.02 1.97 -9.06
N SER A 117 -6.88 1.32 -9.28
CA SER A 117 -6.77 0.02 -9.94
C SER A 117 -6.17 -1.00 -8.96
N VAL A 118 -6.81 -2.13 -8.81
CA VAL A 118 -6.28 -3.27 -8.02
C VAL A 118 -6.03 -4.43 -8.96
N ILE A 119 -4.77 -4.85 -9.03
CA ILE A 119 -4.27 -5.90 -9.92
C ILE A 119 -3.85 -7.08 -9.05
N LYS A 120 -4.44 -8.26 -9.31
CA LYS A 120 -4.11 -9.50 -8.61
C LYS A 120 -3.47 -10.46 -9.60
N ASP A 121 -2.16 -10.64 -9.49
CA ASP A 121 -1.43 -11.68 -10.21
C ASP A 121 -1.44 -12.96 -9.37
N ILE A 122 -2.22 -13.92 -9.81
CA ILE A 122 -2.40 -15.22 -9.17
C ILE A 122 -1.84 -16.36 -10.04
N GLY A 123 -0.87 -16.04 -10.91
CA GLY A 123 -0.22 -17.00 -11.79
C GLY A 123 -1.04 -17.41 -13.03
N LEU A 124 -2.11 -16.68 -13.36
CA LEU A 124 -2.87 -16.86 -14.57
C LEU A 124 -2.18 -16.16 -15.77
N ARG A 125 -2.61 -16.49 -16.98
CA ARG A 125 -2.09 -15.86 -18.21
C ARG A 125 -2.23 -14.34 -18.20
N GLU A 126 -3.32 -13.85 -17.65
CA GLU A 126 -3.59 -12.42 -17.45
C GLU A 126 -3.99 -12.20 -15.99
N PRO A 127 -3.47 -11.16 -15.32
CA PRO A 127 -3.85 -10.83 -13.96
C PRO A 127 -5.32 -10.36 -13.93
N TYR A 128 -5.97 -10.56 -12.80
CA TYR A 128 -7.26 -9.94 -12.54
C TYR A 128 -7.08 -8.46 -12.27
N VAL A 129 -7.87 -7.60 -12.92
CA VAL A 129 -7.83 -6.14 -12.74
C VAL A 129 -9.22 -5.63 -12.39
N GLY A 130 -9.32 -4.91 -11.27
CA GLY A 130 -10.51 -4.19 -10.85
C GLY A 130 -10.22 -2.69 -10.81
N ASP A 131 -10.98 -1.91 -11.57
CA ASP A 131 -10.85 -0.45 -11.64
C ASP A 131 -12.07 0.23 -11.02
N THR A 132 -11.86 1.30 -10.25
CA THR A 132 -12.90 2.18 -9.73
C THR A 132 -12.46 3.64 -9.79
N ILE A 133 -13.42 4.54 -9.93
CA ILE A 133 -13.16 5.97 -9.76
C ILE A 133 -12.84 6.28 -8.29
N LEU A 134 -12.01 7.28 -8.05
CA LEU A 134 -11.84 7.83 -6.71
C LEU A 134 -13.08 8.64 -6.35
N ILE A 135 -13.68 8.35 -5.18
CA ILE A 135 -14.89 9.04 -4.70
C ILE A 135 -14.58 10.21 -3.78
N THR A 136 -13.60 10.06 -2.90
CA THR A 136 -13.15 11.12 -1.98
C THR A 136 -11.69 11.48 -2.17
N SER A 137 -10.88 10.58 -2.74
CA SER A 137 -9.42 10.69 -2.83
C SER A 137 -8.70 10.66 -1.46
N GLU A 138 -9.39 10.19 -0.41
CA GLU A 138 -8.84 9.98 0.95
C GLU A 138 -8.24 8.59 1.15
N ILE A 139 -8.20 7.77 0.10
CA ILE A 139 -7.61 6.42 0.02
C ILE A 139 -8.43 5.38 0.79
N ALA A 140 -8.74 5.60 2.06
CA ALA A 140 -9.53 4.65 2.86
C ALA A 140 -10.95 4.48 2.31
N ASP A 141 -11.62 5.59 2.01
CA ASP A 141 -12.96 5.60 1.41
C ASP A 141 -12.94 4.99 0.01
N ASP A 142 -11.89 5.30 -0.77
CA ASP A 142 -11.75 4.79 -2.13
C ASP A 142 -11.53 3.27 -2.14
N LEU A 143 -10.76 2.72 -1.19
CA LEU A 143 -10.63 1.28 -0.97
C LEU A 143 -11.94 0.65 -0.47
N THR A 144 -12.68 1.32 0.41
CA THR A 144 -14.00 0.89 0.85
C THR A 144 -14.95 0.78 -0.35
N TYR A 145 -14.96 1.79 -1.21
CA TYR A 145 -15.77 1.80 -2.43
C TYR A 145 -15.34 0.70 -3.42
N TYR A 146 -14.04 0.49 -3.58
CA TYR A 146 -13.50 -0.61 -4.40
C TYR A 146 -14.01 -1.98 -3.93
N PHE A 147 -13.93 -2.27 -2.63
CA PHE A 147 -14.43 -3.53 -2.10
C PHE A 147 -15.92 -3.73 -2.36
N ALA A 148 -16.71 -2.68 -2.17
CA ALA A 148 -18.16 -2.75 -2.37
C ALA A 148 -18.54 -2.93 -3.83
N THR A 149 -17.89 -2.25 -4.76
CA THR A 149 -18.30 -2.19 -6.17
C THR A 149 -17.59 -3.19 -7.07
N SER A 150 -16.30 -3.43 -6.86
CA SER A 150 -15.49 -4.34 -7.68
C SER A 150 -15.44 -5.76 -7.10
N GLU A 151 -15.21 -5.90 -5.80
CA GLU A 151 -15.16 -7.19 -5.11
C GLU A 151 -16.54 -7.68 -4.65
N GLN A 152 -17.54 -6.79 -4.58
CA GLN A 152 -18.88 -7.04 -4.07
C GLN A 152 -18.87 -7.54 -2.60
N VAL A 153 -17.92 -7.06 -1.82
CA VAL A 153 -17.77 -7.36 -0.40
C VAL A 153 -18.01 -6.08 0.41
N PRO A 154 -19.11 -5.97 1.16
CA PRO A 154 -19.33 -4.83 2.03
C PRO A 154 -18.19 -4.72 3.05
N SER A 155 -17.51 -3.59 3.05
CA SER A 155 -16.28 -3.40 3.82
C SER A 155 -16.24 -2.02 4.47
N SER A 156 -15.46 -1.91 5.55
CA SER A 156 -15.05 -0.63 6.14
C SER A 156 -13.54 -0.61 6.24
N VAL A 157 -12.91 0.45 5.75
CA VAL A 157 -11.47 0.65 5.78
C VAL A 157 -11.15 1.90 6.57
N GLY A 158 -10.28 1.77 7.58
CA GLY A 158 -9.73 2.89 8.34
C GLY A 158 -8.22 2.91 8.21
N LEU A 159 -7.65 4.02 7.73
CA LEU A 159 -6.21 4.18 7.53
C LEU A 159 -5.73 5.49 8.14
N GLY A 160 -4.57 5.46 8.80
CA GLY A 160 -4.02 6.64 9.43
C GLY A 160 -2.50 6.69 9.37
N VAL A 161 -1.97 7.89 9.13
CA VAL A 161 -0.54 8.22 9.27
C VAL A 161 -0.43 9.55 9.98
N LEU A 162 0.30 9.58 11.08
CA LEU A 162 0.57 10.78 11.88
C LEU A 162 2.05 11.14 11.78
N MET A 163 2.32 12.41 11.48
CA MET A 163 3.67 12.94 11.35
C MET A 163 4.09 13.75 12.58
N ASN A 164 5.36 13.63 12.96
CA ASN A 164 5.98 14.54 13.92
C ASN A 164 6.34 15.87 13.25
N LYS A 165 6.61 16.90 14.08
CA LYS A 165 7.03 18.23 13.60
C LYS A 165 8.38 18.23 12.88
N ASP A 166 9.23 17.26 13.16
CA ASP A 166 10.52 17.03 12.50
C ASP A 166 10.41 16.23 11.21
N ASN A 167 9.20 16.02 10.72
CA ASN A 167 8.89 15.24 9.53
C ASN A 167 9.23 13.75 9.62
N THR A 168 9.33 13.16 10.81
CA THR A 168 9.37 11.71 11.00
C THR A 168 7.96 11.15 11.15
N VAL A 169 7.77 9.86 10.84
CA VAL A 169 6.49 9.18 11.07
C VAL A 169 6.32 8.94 12.56
N ARG A 170 5.25 9.50 13.14
CA ARG A 170 4.90 9.30 14.54
C ARG A 170 4.18 7.98 14.74
N GLU A 171 3.09 7.78 14.01
CA GLU A 171 2.33 6.54 13.98
C GLU A 171 1.76 6.30 12.58
N ALA A 172 1.62 5.02 12.21
CA ALA A 172 0.95 4.59 11.00
C ALA A 172 0.31 3.22 11.21
N GLY A 173 -0.87 3.03 10.64
CA GLY A 173 -1.61 1.78 10.74
C GLY A 173 -3.03 1.92 10.23
N GLY A 174 -3.82 0.88 10.45
CA GLY A 174 -5.20 0.85 9.98
C GLY A 174 -5.91 -0.46 10.24
N PHE A 175 -7.13 -0.53 9.73
CA PHE A 175 -7.92 -1.74 9.72
C PHE A 175 -8.70 -1.91 8.42
N ILE A 176 -9.06 -3.14 8.10
CA ILE A 176 -10.02 -3.52 7.07
C ILE A 176 -11.01 -4.51 7.71
N ILE A 177 -12.29 -4.20 7.65
CA ILE A 177 -13.37 -5.03 8.15
C ILE A 177 -14.25 -5.42 6.97
N GLN A 178 -14.59 -6.71 6.85
CA GLN A 178 -15.36 -7.22 5.72
C GLN A 178 -16.47 -8.15 6.19
N LEU A 179 -17.69 -7.84 5.80
CA LEU A 179 -18.85 -8.70 6.08
C LEU A 179 -18.75 -9.99 5.26
N MET A 180 -19.12 -11.09 5.91
CA MET A 180 -19.24 -12.38 5.25
C MET A 180 -20.67 -12.57 4.73
N PRO A 181 -20.90 -13.41 3.70
CA PRO A 181 -22.23 -13.59 3.09
C PRO A 181 -23.32 -14.06 4.04
N ASN A 182 -22.94 -14.60 5.19
CA ASN A 182 -23.86 -15.10 6.23
C ASN A 182 -24.12 -14.09 7.36
N ALA A 183 -23.67 -12.84 7.22
CA ALA A 183 -23.92 -11.79 8.21
C ALA A 183 -25.41 -11.49 8.32
N SER A 184 -25.92 -11.44 9.55
CA SER A 184 -27.32 -11.10 9.84
C SER A 184 -27.50 -9.57 9.85
N ASP A 185 -28.70 -9.11 9.49
CA ASP A 185 -29.02 -7.67 9.50
C ASP A 185 -28.81 -7.05 10.90
N GLU A 186 -29.15 -7.77 11.96
CA GLU A 186 -28.94 -7.32 13.33
C GLU A 186 -27.48 -7.09 13.66
N PHE A 187 -26.59 -8.01 13.23
CA PHE A 187 -25.16 -7.85 13.41
C PHE A 187 -24.61 -6.70 12.58
N ILE A 188 -25.07 -6.53 11.34
CA ILE A 188 -24.67 -5.43 10.46
C ILE A 188 -25.00 -4.09 11.11
N ASP A 189 -26.23 -3.90 11.59
CA ASP A 189 -26.67 -2.69 12.27
C ASP A 189 -25.83 -2.39 13.53
N GLN A 190 -25.51 -3.42 14.31
CA GLN A 190 -24.67 -3.30 15.51
C GLN A 190 -23.25 -2.86 15.13
N LEU A 191 -22.63 -3.48 14.13
CA LEU A 191 -21.28 -3.17 13.68
C LEU A 191 -21.20 -1.77 13.07
N GLU A 192 -22.17 -1.38 12.23
CA GLU A 192 -22.23 -0.03 11.66
C GLU A 192 -22.31 1.05 12.74
N ASN A 193 -23.12 0.85 13.76
CA ASN A 193 -23.21 1.80 14.86
C ASN A 193 -21.89 1.91 15.61
N ARG A 194 -21.21 0.78 15.81
CA ARG A 194 -19.90 0.76 16.47
C ARG A 194 -18.83 1.47 15.67
N ILE A 195 -18.78 1.23 14.34
CA ILE A 195 -17.80 1.89 13.45
C ILE A 195 -18.03 3.41 13.41
N LYS A 196 -19.28 3.87 13.45
CA LYS A 196 -19.60 5.32 13.51
C LYS A 196 -19.10 6.01 14.79
N GLU A 197 -18.91 5.27 15.88
CA GLU A 197 -18.36 5.79 17.14
C GLU A 197 -16.83 5.94 17.10
N ILE A 198 -16.15 5.27 16.17
CA ILE A 198 -14.70 5.34 16.02
C ILE A 198 -14.31 6.70 15.44
N LYS A 199 -13.62 7.52 16.23
CA LYS A 199 -13.24 8.86 15.81
C LYS A 199 -12.11 8.89 14.79
N SER A 200 -11.02 8.17 15.05
CA SER A 200 -9.82 8.19 14.20
C SER A 200 -8.90 7.00 14.50
N VAL A 201 -8.39 6.38 13.44
CA VAL A 201 -7.32 5.37 13.56
C VAL A 201 -6.07 5.97 14.19
N THR A 202 -5.69 7.18 13.80
CA THR A 202 -4.50 7.85 14.35
C THR A 202 -4.61 8.14 15.82
N GLU A 203 -5.80 8.44 16.33
CA GLU A 203 -6.05 8.64 17.77
C GLU A 203 -5.85 7.33 18.55
N MET A 204 -6.36 6.21 18.04
CA MET A 204 -6.14 4.89 18.66
C MET A 204 -4.65 4.53 18.72
N LEU A 205 -3.93 4.69 17.60
CA LEU A 205 -2.49 4.43 17.53
C LEU A 205 -1.69 5.39 18.46
N GLU A 206 -2.08 6.66 18.53
CA GLU A 206 -1.41 7.65 19.41
C GLU A 206 -1.58 7.32 20.90
N HIS A 207 -2.68 6.66 21.26
CA HIS A 207 -2.88 6.12 22.61
C HIS A 207 -2.13 4.81 22.87
N GLY A 208 -1.36 4.32 21.87
CA GLY A 208 -0.52 3.13 21.98
C GLY A 208 -1.29 1.82 21.79
N MET A 209 -2.50 1.86 21.23
CA MET A 209 -3.26 0.64 20.95
C MET A 209 -2.53 -0.23 19.93
N THR A 210 -2.43 -1.52 20.25
CA THR A 210 -1.95 -2.56 19.33
C THR A 210 -3.01 -2.90 18.28
N PRO A 211 -2.68 -3.57 17.18
CA PRO A 211 -3.67 -4.06 16.22
C PRO A 211 -4.77 -4.91 16.87
N GLU A 212 -4.41 -5.75 17.83
CA GLU A 212 -5.36 -6.55 18.61
C GLU A 212 -6.33 -5.66 19.39
N GLU A 213 -5.80 -4.68 20.14
CA GLU A 213 -6.60 -3.76 20.95
C GLU A 213 -7.52 -2.88 20.08
N ILE A 214 -7.09 -2.52 18.87
CA ILE A 214 -7.94 -1.83 17.89
C ILE A 214 -9.13 -2.72 17.52
N LEU A 215 -8.89 -4.00 17.21
CA LEU A 215 -9.96 -4.93 16.88
C LEU A 215 -10.85 -5.24 18.10
N GLU A 216 -10.27 -5.41 19.29
CA GLU A 216 -11.02 -5.59 20.54
C GLU A 216 -11.94 -4.39 20.81
N HIS A 217 -11.46 -3.18 20.57
CA HIS A 217 -12.27 -1.97 20.70
C HIS A 217 -13.41 -1.92 19.69
N ILE A 218 -13.18 -2.28 18.43
CA ILE A 218 -14.20 -2.29 17.38
C ILE A 218 -15.26 -3.36 17.65
N PHE A 219 -14.82 -4.56 18.01
CA PHE A 219 -15.69 -5.74 18.18
C PHE A 219 -16.04 -6.04 19.65
N GLU A 220 -16.02 -5.04 20.51
CA GLU A 220 -16.38 -5.22 21.92
C GLU A 220 -17.77 -5.85 22.06
N GLY A 221 -17.82 -7.01 22.74
CA GLY A 221 -19.05 -7.79 22.92
C GLY A 221 -19.48 -8.62 21.71
N MET A 222 -18.67 -8.75 20.65
CA MET A 222 -18.99 -9.46 19.41
C MET A 222 -18.17 -10.74 19.19
N ASP A 223 -17.67 -11.39 20.25
CA ASP A 223 -16.91 -12.65 20.19
C ASP A 223 -15.74 -12.60 19.17
N LEU A 224 -14.82 -11.63 19.37
CA LEU A 224 -13.61 -11.49 18.55
C LEU A 224 -12.68 -12.70 18.75
N GLN A 225 -12.20 -13.25 17.66
CA GLN A 225 -11.21 -14.33 17.63
C GLN A 225 -10.01 -13.93 16.77
N ILE A 226 -8.87 -13.73 17.39
CA ILE A 226 -7.60 -13.52 16.68
C ILE A 226 -7.18 -14.85 16.07
N LEU A 227 -6.90 -14.87 14.77
CA LEU A 227 -6.51 -16.07 14.03
C LEU A 227 -5.00 -16.23 13.97
N ASP A 228 -4.33 -15.17 13.52
CA ASP A 228 -2.86 -15.15 13.39
C ASP A 228 -2.32 -13.72 13.30
N THR A 229 -0.98 -13.65 13.33
CA THR A 229 -0.21 -12.42 13.23
C THR A 229 0.87 -12.59 12.18
N ILE A 230 0.97 -11.67 11.23
CA ILE A 230 1.92 -11.68 10.12
C ILE A 230 2.84 -10.47 10.27
N PRO A 231 4.16 -10.64 10.41
CA PRO A 231 5.09 -9.51 10.35
C PRO A 231 4.93 -8.76 9.03
N THR A 232 5.07 -7.42 9.06
CA THR A 232 5.09 -6.64 7.82
C THR A 232 6.30 -5.73 7.77
N GLU A 233 6.89 -5.59 6.58
CA GLU A 233 8.03 -4.70 6.37
C GLU A 233 8.04 -4.13 4.95
N PHE A 234 8.66 -2.96 4.81
CA PHE A 234 8.96 -2.43 3.49
C PHE A 234 10.09 -3.25 2.88
N TYR A 235 9.76 -4.07 1.90
CA TYR A 235 10.71 -4.98 1.29
C TYR A 235 10.75 -4.83 -0.23
N CYS A 236 11.93 -4.54 -0.76
CA CYS A 236 12.15 -4.52 -2.20
C CYS A 236 13.19 -5.57 -2.60
N ASN A 237 12.75 -6.54 -3.35
CA ASN A 237 13.58 -7.64 -3.85
C ASN A 237 14.35 -7.29 -5.13
N CYS A 238 14.61 -5.99 -5.39
CA CYS A 238 15.45 -5.58 -6.51
C CYS A 238 16.91 -6.00 -6.27
N SER A 239 17.58 -6.34 -7.35
CA SER A 239 19.02 -6.65 -7.35
C SER A 239 19.64 -6.21 -8.66
N LYS A 240 20.98 -6.14 -8.73
CA LYS A 240 21.67 -5.77 -9.95
C LYS A 240 21.33 -6.74 -11.10
N GLU A 241 21.14 -8.03 -10.80
CA GLU A 241 20.78 -9.06 -11.78
C GLU A 241 19.36 -8.82 -12.34
N ARG A 242 18.39 -8.49 -11.48
CA ARG A 242 17.02 -8.19 -11.92
C ARG A 242 16.97 -6.92 -12.74
N VAL A 243 17.67 -5.88 -12.32
CA VAL A 243 17.78 -4.62 -13.08
C VAL A 243 18.50 -4.86 -14.41
N SER A 244 19.57 -5.68 -14.45
CA SER A 244 20.22 -6.10 -15.70
C SER A 244 19.25 -6.75 -16.67
N ALA A 245 18.38 -7.64 -16.18
CA ALA A 245 17.38 -8.28 -17.03
C ALA A 245 16.38 -7.25 -17.62
N ALA A 246 15.99 -6.24 -16.84
CA ALA A 246 15.17 -5.14 -17.32
C ALA A 246 15.90 -4.29 -18.38
N VAL A 247 17.17 -3.98 -18.18
CA VAL A 247 18.01 -3.26 -19.16
C VAL A 247 18.14 -4.08 -20.45
N ILE A 248 18.37 -5.39 -20.38
CA ILE A 248 18.41 -6.27 -21.56
C ILE A 248 17.09 -6.22 -22.33
N SER A 249 15.96 -6.10 -21.66
CA SER A 249 14.63 -6.10 -22.29
C SER A 249 14.31 -4.86 -23.13
N VAL A 250 15.09 -3.78 -23.02
CA VAL A 250 14.91 -2.59 -23.89
C VAL A 250 15.29 -2.86 -25.33
N GLY A 251 16.04 -3.95 -25.58
CA GLY A 251 16.40 -4.41 -26.93
C GLY A 251 17.74 -3.90 -27.42
N LYS A 252 18.27 -4.59 -28.46
CA LYS A 252 19.61 -4.35 -28.99
C LYS A 252 19.87 -2.91 -29.45
N GLN A 253 18.88 -2.28 -30.08
CA GLN A 253 19.04 -0.93 -30.62
C GLN A 253 19.30 0.11 -29.53
N GLU A 254 18.54 0.05 -28.43
CA GLU A 254 18.72 1.00 -27.33
C GLU A 254 20.00 0.69 -26.54
N LEU A 255 20.33 -0.59 -26.33
CA LEU A 255 21.60 -0.98 -25.70
C LEU A 255 22.81 -0.48 -26.52
N GLN A 256 22.76 -0.60 -27.86
CA GLN A 256 23.84 -0.11 -28.73
C GLN A 256 24.01 1.42 -28.59
N LYS A 257 22.92 2.18 -28.56
CA LYS A 257 22.98 3.64 -28.32
C LYS A 257 23.67 3.98 -27.02
N MET A 258 23.24 3.28 -25.89
CA MET A 258 23.87 3.49 -24.59
C MET A 258 25.38 3.20 -24.60
N ILE A 259 25.82 2.20 -25.37
CA ILE A 259 27.26 1.90 -25.55
C ILE A 259 27.97 2.98 -26.38
N ASP A 260 27.33 3.45 -27.46
CA ASP A 260 27.86 4.44 -28.37
C ASP A 260 27.98 5.83 -27.68
N ASP A 261 27.16 6.14 -26.71
CA ASP A 261 27.26 7.35 -25.88
C ASP A 261 28.53 7.37 -25.03
N GLY A 262 29.14 6.21 -24.79
CA GLY A 262 30.49 6.11 -24.20
C GLY A 262 30.53 6.37 -22.70
N GLU A 263 29.38 6.45 -22.00
CA GLU A 263 29.30 6.71 -20.57
C GLU A 263 28.57 5.55 -19.82
N PRO A 264 28.98 5.26 -18.57
CA PRO A 264 28.22 4.33 -17.73
C PRO A 264 26.77 4.81 -17.51
N ILE A 265 25.82 3.89 -17.52
CA ILE A 265 24.44 4.24 -17.18
C ILE A 265 24.15 3.98 -15.69
N GLU A 266 23.22 4.75 -15.14
CA GLU A 266 22.67 4.53 -13.82
C GLU A 266 21.16 4.29 -13.94
N VAL A 267 20.68 3.20 -13.31
CA VAL A 267 19.26 2.83 -13.25
C VAL A 267 18.82 2.81 -11.82
N ASN A 268 17.75 3.53 -11.52
CA ASN A 268 17.19 3.59 -10.17
C ASN A 268 15.96 2.69 -10.05
N CYS A 269 15.87 1.98 -8.94
CA CYS A 269 14.68 1.22 -8.61
C CYS A 269 13.54 2.18 -8.20
N HIS A 270 12.42 2.16 -8.92
CA HIS A 270 11.28 3.03 -8.59
C HIS A 270 10.68 2.76 -7.21
N PHE A 271 10.80 1.53 -6.65
CA PHE A 271 10.21 1.18 -5.37
C PHE A 271 11.06 1.51 -4.14
N CYS A 272 12.38 1.38 -4.23
CA CYS A 272 13.26 1.60 -3.07
C CYS A 272 14.38 2.61 -3.35
N ASN A 273 14.35 3.26 -4.51
CA ASN A 273 15.34 4.25 -4.94
C ASN A 273 16.80 3.76 -4.90
N SER A 274 17.04 2.45 -4.85
CA SER A 274 18.41 1.89 -4.97
C SER A 274 18.97 2.17 -6.35
N HIS A 275 20.25 2.53 -6.40
CA HIS A 275 20.98 2.94 -7.61
C HIS A 275 21.88 1.81 -8.10
N TYR A 276 21.76 1.46 -9.38
CA TYR A 276 22.53 0.42 -10.03
C TYR A 276 23.31 1.03 -11.20
N LYS A 277 24.64 0.97 -11.12
CA LYS A 277 25.53 1.44 -12.18
C LYS A 277 25.98 0.29 -13.05
N PHE A 278 25.98 0.51 -14.35
CA PHE A 278 26.44 -0.43 -15.37
C PHE A 278 27.52 0.24 -16.19
N SER A 279 28.70 -0.39 -16.23
CA SER A 279 29.82 0.03 -17.07
C SER A 279 29.52 -0.29 -18.54
N ILE A 280 30.30 0.32 -19.44
CA ILE A 280 30.22 0.06 -20.90
C ILE A 280 30.49 -1.42 -21.18
N ASP A 281 31.41 -2.06 -20.46
CA ASP A 281 31.69 -3.48 -20.67
C ASP A 281 30.54 -4.37 -20.21
N GLU A 282 29.88 -4.04 -19.09
CA GLU A 282 28.64 -4.73 -18.69
C GLU A 282 27.50 -4.53 -19.69
N LEU A 283 27.37 -3.35 -20.32
CA LEU A 283 26.39 -3.10 -21.37
C LEU A 283 26.66 -3.92 -22.64
N LYS A 284 27.93 -4.10 -23.01
CA LYS A 284 28.34 -4.98 -24.16
C LYS A 284 27.96 -6.44 -23.87
N ASP A 285 28.23 -6.93 -22.64
CA ASP A 285 27.82 -8.28 -22.22
C ASP A 285 26.30 -8.46 -22.23
N MET A 286 25.54 -7.39 -21.92
CA MET A 286 24.07 -7.40 -22.00
C MET A 286 23.58 -7.38 -23.45
N LEU A 287 24.24 -6.66 -24.34
CA LEU A 287 23.93 -6.61 -25.78
C LEU A 287 24.02 -8.00 -26.42
N GLU A 288 25.01 -8.82 -26.04
CA GLU A 288 25.17 -10.19 -26.52
C GLU A 288 23.99 -11.08 -26.09
N LYS A 289 23.40 -10.83 -24.90
CA LYS A 289 22.28 -11.58 -24.33
C LYS A 289 20.92 -11.09 -24.81
N ALA A 290 20.85 -9.87 -25.38
CA ALA A 290 19.61 -9.30 -25.88
C ALA A 290 19.12 -10.02 -27.13
N LYS A 291 17.80 -10.16 -27.28
CA LYS A 291 17.16 -10.80 -28.43
C LYS A 291 16.93 -9.82 -29.59
#